data_519ac4e0bb8dceed0d65a4d5c6565e88
#
_entry.id   519ac4e0bb8dceed0d65a4d5c6565e88
#
_cell.length_a   1.000
_cell.length_b   1.000
_cell.length_c   1.000
_cell.angle_alpha   90.00
_cell.angle_beta   90.00
_cell.angle_gamma   90.00
#
_symmetry.space_group_name_H-M   'P 1'
#
loop_
_entity.id
_entity.type
_entity.pdbx_description
1 polymer ?
#
loop_
_entity_poly.entity_id
_entity_poly.type
_entity_poly.pdbx_seq_one_letter_code
_entity_poly.pdbx_strand_id
1 'polypeptide(L)'
;MIPRHSLPFDVGTLFSVLIRSSSARLQSDVEKAYADALGVHKSLLLPSVRAGIHMAILAVSKSDTIVAGPAYTCGTVHVAMALSGAPTRLIDSGPGAFLMPSDGIYAATEPGCALVLSEVYGLSYDQELLRNACGKGPGLRILDMAMGIPDPGRTRKLEATDIALFSFGWGKPMYAGWGGIACFQDSELADRVRDIRDQWTVPETFGLRFRHGNSALIQTAMNHRSLYGLSHEPHLYRVLRKTASPSHEQGCQLKISGSLPPQWTSPMTPLNRQLALYNLRHSAQDAGLRRSQAEIYSGLLVESGAVRGPGSKELPQSHFPILLPSAVRDKMCDYLRGRGIDTGTLFPFPAGLSRDLYPRAAKTAGEVITLPLGPSITLDEVRMVSHRVKDGLQALGC
;
A
#
# COMPACT_ATOMS: atom_id res chain seq x y z
N MET A 1 -19.25 -6.44 -13.39
CA MET A 1 -18.53 -5.17 -13.16
C MET A 1 -17.02 -5.47 -13.10
N ILE A 2 -16.18 -4.63 -13.71
CA ILE A 2 -14.73 -4.72 -13.59
C ILE A 2 -14.32 -4.25 -12.19
N PRO A 3 -13.66 -5.11 -11.40
CA PRO A 3 -13.35 -4.80 -10.01
C PRO A 3 -12.18 -3.81 -9.89
N ARG A 4 -12.28 -2.83 -9.00
CA ARG A 4 -11.18 -1.95 -8.65
C ARG A 4 -10.04 -2.69 -7.95
N HIS A 5 -10.39 -3.64 -7.08
CA HIS A 5 -9.42 -4.46 -6.36
C HIS A 5 -9.38 -5.86 -6.95
N SER A 6 -8.17 -6.30 -7.27
CA SER A 6 -7.91 -7.64 -7.79
C SER A 6 -7.14 -8.43 -6.73
N LEU A 7 -7.68 -9.57 -6.32
CA LEU A 7 -7.00 -10.43 -5.37
C LEU A 7 -5.98 -11.33 -6.08
N PRO A 8 -4.85 -11.66 -5.44
CA PRO A 8 -3.82 -12.53 -6.03
C PRO A 8 -4.20 -14.02 -5.99
N PHE A 9 -5.34 -14.39 -5.44
CA PHE A 9 -5.83 -15.76 -5.34
C PHE A 9 -7.37 -15.81 -5.43
N ASP A 10 -7.90 -16.98 -5.76
CA ASP A 10 -9.32 -17.28 -5.82
C ASP A 10 -9.83 -18.05 -4.59
N VAL A 11 -11.13 -18.37 -4.60
CA VAL A 11 -11.78 -19.14 -3.52
C VAL A 11 -11.19 -20.54 -3.40
N GLY A 12 -10.87 -21.21 -4.52
CA GLY A 12 -10.27 -22.56 -4.53
C GLY A 12 -8.89 -22.57 -3.85
N THR A 13 -8.06 -21.57 -4.16
CA THR A 13 -6.77 -21.37 -3.51
C THR A 13 -6.94 -21.14 -2.01
N LEU A 14 -7.90 -20.28 -1.59
CA LEU A 14 -8.17 -20.05 -0.18
C LEU A 14 -8.51 -21.34 0.56
N PHE A 15 -9.40 -22.17 0.01
CA PHE A 15 -9.74 -23.48 0.60
C PHE A 15 -8.53 -24.42 0.64
N SER A 16 -7.74 -24.51 -0.43
CA SER A 16 -6.56 -25.36 -0.48
C SER A 16 -5.52 -24.99 0.60
N VAL A 17 -5.43 -23.71 0.92
CA VAL A 17 -4.55 -23.19 1.98
C VAL A 17 -5.13 -23.45 3.37
N LEU A 18 -6.45 -23.34 3.55
CA LEU A 18 -7.12 -23.64 4.82
C LEU A 18 -6.95 -25.08 5.30
N ILE A 19 -6.89 -26.05 4.35
CA ILE A 19 -6.75 -27.48 4.64
C ILE A 19 -5.30 -27.84 5.02
N ARG A 20 -4.31 -27.02 4.66
CA ARG A 20 -2.91 -27.30 4.98
C ARG A 20 -2.65 -27.15 6.48
N SER A 21 -2.02 -28.19 7.07
CA SER A 21 -1.60 -28.14 8.46
C SER A 21 -0.57 -27.01 8.68
N SER A 22 -0.73 -26.26 9.76
CA SER A 22 0.26 -25.26 10.17
C SER A 22 1.34 -25.92 11.02
N SER A 23 2.60 -25.77 10.66
CA SER A 23 3.73 -26.14 11.51
C SER A 23 3.99 -25.04 12.55
N ALA A 24 4.55 -25.41 13.69
CA ALA A 24 5.02 -24.44 14.69
C ALA A 24 6.11 -23.50 14.11
N ARG A 25 6.81 -23.93 13.06
CA ARG A 25 7.88 -23.18 12.38
C ARG A 25 7.37 -22.28 11.24
N LEU A 26 6.07 -22.30 10.93
CA LEU A 26 5.53 -21.60 9.77
C LEU A 26 5.89 -20.10 9.73
N GLN A 27 6.00 -19.43 10.88
CA GLN A 27 6.41 -18.03 10.92
C GLN A 27 7.86 -17.86 10.43
N SER A 28 8.80 -18.59 11.00
CA SER A 28 10.22 -18.54 10.60
C SER A 28 10.43 -19.00 9.18
N ASP A 29 9.64 -19.98 8.71
CA ASP A 29 9.72 -20.46 7.33
C ASP A 29 9.28 -19.37 6.32
N VAL A 30 8.23 -18.61 6.64
CA VAL A 30 7.77 -17.48 5.83
C VAL A 30 8.81 -16.35 5.85
N GLU A 31 9.28 -15.96 7.03
CA GLU A 31 10.30 -14.92 7.18
C GLU A 31 11.55 -15.31 6.38
N LYS A 32 12.05 -16.53 6.52
CA LYS A 32 13.19 -17.03 5.73
C LYS A 32 12.92 -17.03 4.22
N ALA A 33 11.76 -17.51 3.78
CA ALA A 33 11.42 -17.57 2.36
C ALA A 33 11.41 -16.16 1.71
N TYR A 34 10.91 -15.16 2.42
CA TYR A 34 10.94 -13.78 1.94
C TYR A 34 12.37 -13.21 1.93
N ALA A 35 13.18 -13.47 2.97
CA ALA A 35 14.57 -13.03 3.01
C ALA A 35 15.37 -13.61 1.84
N ASP A 36 15.27 -14.92 1.62
CA ASP A 36 15.95 -15.63 0.54
C ASP A 36 15.50 -15.12 -0.85
N ALA A 37 14.18 -14.99 -1.07
CA ALA A 37 13.62 -14.54 -2.35
C ALA A 37 14.00 -13.10 -2.68
N LEU A 38 14.08 -12.22 -1.69
CA LEU A 38 14.35 -10.80 -1.87
C LEU A 38 15.84 -10.44 -1.74
N GLY A 39 16.69 -11.39 -1.35
CA GLY A 39 18.13 -11.20 -1.18
C GLY A 39 18.45 -10.20 -0.08
N VAL A 40 17.73 -10.26 1.02
CA VAL A 40 17.97 -9.47 2.23
C VAL A 40 18.44 -10.35 3.39
N HIS A 41 19.14 -9.77 4.36
CA HIS A 41 19.70 -10.57 5.47
C HIS A 41 18.62 -11.09 6.40
N LYS A 42 17.57 -10.29 6.70
CA LYS A 42 16.43 -10.70 7.53
C LYS A 42 15.12 -10.15 6.99
N SER A 43 14.05 -10.89 7.24
CA SER A 43 12.70 -10.37 7.14
C SER A 43 11.88 -10.72 8.37
N LEU A 44 10.90 -9.88 8.72
CA LEU A 44 10.04 -10.03 9.89
C LEU A 44 8.59 -9.87 9.51
N LEU A 45 7.74 -10.85 9.87
CA LEU A 45 6.30 -10.69 9.78
C LEU A 45 5.81 -9.67 10.82
N LEU A 46 4.91 -8.81 10.38
CA LEU A 46 4.38 -7.70 11.18
C LEU A 46 2.86 -7.78 11.29
N PRO A 47 2.26 -7.23 12.35
CA PRO A 47 0.81 -7.05 12.45
C PRO A 47 0.23 -6.22 11.29
N SER A 48 0.97 -5.23 10.81
CA SER A 48 0.64 -4.41 9.64
C SER A 48 1.84 -3.52 9.28
N VAL A 49 1.86 -2.96 8.06
CA VAL A 49 2.89 -1.98 7.65
C VAL A 49 2.86 -0.73 8.53
N ARG A 50 1.68 -0.23 8.91
CA ARG A 50 1.56 0.93 9.80
C ARG A 50 2.20 0.68 11.17
N ALA A 51 2.02 -0.51 11.74
CA ALA A 51 2.72 -0.93 12.95
C ALA A 51 4.23 -1.02 12.70
N GLY A 52 4.63 -1.56 11.55
CA GLY A 52 6.04 -1.64 11.13
C GLY A 52 6.73 -0.28 11.01
N ILE A 53 6.06 0.72 10.41
CA ILE A 53 6.58 2.10 10.35
C ILE A 53 6.82 2.62 11.77
N HIS A 54 5.83 2.48 12.65
CA HIS A 54 5.94 2.95 14.02
C HIS A 54 7.05 2.23 14.81
N MET A 55 7.12 0.89 14.73
CA MET A 55 8.16 0.09 15.37
C MET A 55 9.55 0.45 14.84
N ALA A 56 9.69 0.68 13.53
CA ALA A 56 10.95 1.08 12.90
C ALA A 56 11.43 2.43 13.42
N ILE A 57 10.54 3.41 13.53
CA ILE A 57 10.87 4.72 14.10
C ILE A 57 11.33 4.54 15.55
N LEU A 58 10.59 3.82 16.38
CA LEU A 58 10.96 3.59 17.78
C LEU A 58 12.29 2.86 17.96
N ALA A 59 12.62 1.92 17.06
CA ALA A 59 13.88 1.17 17.11
C ALA A 59 15.13 2.05 16.96
N VAL A 60 14.99 3.27 16.41
CA VAL A 60 16.10 4.22 16.23
C VAL A 60 15.89 5.54 16.96
N SER A 61 14.72 5.76 17.57
CA SER A 61 14.37 7.04 18.22
C SER A 61 15.32 7.38 19.36
N LYS A 62 15.80 8.62 19.32
CA LYS A 62 16.51 9.33 20.39
C LYS A 62 15.72 10.58 20.72
N SER A 63 16.14 11.33 21.75
CA SER A 63 15.46 12.54 22.20
C SER A 63 15.33 13.64 21.13
N ASP A 64 16.21 13.64 20.14
CA ASP A 64 16.34 14.62 19.05
C ASP A 64 15.90 14.08 17.68
N THR A 65 15.38 12.85 17.63
CA THR A 65 14.93 12.25 16.37
C THR A 65 13.76 13.04 15.76
N ILE A 66 13.91 13.43 14.50
CA ILE A 66 12.83 14.01 13.69
C ILE A 66 12.34 12.95 12.71
N VAL A 67 11.03 12.90 12.47
CA VAL A 67 10.42 12.01 11.46
C VAL A 67 9.97 12.85 10.28
N ALA A 68 10.58 12.63 9.11
CA ALA A 68 10.16 13.25 7.86
C ALA A 68 9.35 12.28 6.98
N GLY A 69 8.37 12.79 6.24
CA GLY A 69 7.57 11.95 5.34
C GLY A 69 6.58 12.72 4.47
N PRO A 70 5.84 12.03 3.58
CA PRO A 70 5.00 12.67 2.59
C PRO A 70 3.71 13.25 3.17
N ALA A 71 3.29 14.42 2.66
CA ALA A 71 1.96 14.98 2.92
C ALA A 71 0.86 14.22 2.14
N TYR A 72 1.18 13.65 0.97
CA TYR A 72 0.28 12.82 0.16
C TYR A 72 0.59 11.33 0.35
N THR A 73 -0.17 10.68 1.20
CA THR A 73 -0.08 9.24 1.47
C THR A 73 -1.34 8.72 2.17
N CYS A 74 -1.34 7.45 2.54
CA CYS A 74 -2.38 6.89 3.40
C CYS A 74 -2.36 7.56 4.79
N GLY A 75 -3.50 8.05 5.26
CA GLY A 75 -3.60 8.71 6.57
C GLY A 75 -3.08 7.86 7.74
N THR A 76 -3.03 6.53 7.60
CA THR A 76 -2.45 5.64 8.61
C THR A 76 -0.92 5.76 8.72
N VAL A 77 -0.23 6.25 7.69
CA VAL A 77 1.21 6.56 7.74
C VAL A 77 1.44 7.77 8.63
N HIS A 78 0.64 8.83 8.45
CA HIS A 78 0.70 10.02 9.33
C HIS A 78 0.46 9.64 10.80
N VAL A 79 -0.51 8.77 11.06
CA VAL A 79 -0.78 8.26 12.42
C VAL A 79 0.42 7.48 12.96
N ALA A 80 1.05 6.63 12.16
CA ALA A 80 2.23 5.87 12.56
C ALA A 80 3.42 6.76 12.92
N MET A 81 3.63 7.82 12.13
CA MET A 81 4.64 8.84 12.41
C MET A 81 4.33 9.61 13.70
N ALA A 82 3.11 10.12 13.83
CA ALA A 82 2.70 10.94 14.98
C ALA A 82 2.71 10.16 16.31
N LEU A 83 2.32 8.89 16.31
CA LEU A 83 2.33 8.02 17.50
C LEU A 83 3.74 7.74 18.02
N SER A 84 4.79 7.95 17.23
CA SER A 84 6.17 7.83 17.70
C SER A 84 6.54 8.87 18.77
N GLY A 85 5.76 9.96 18.87
CA GLY A 85 6.05 11.11 19.75
C GLY A 85 7.16 12.03 19.23
N ALA A 86 7.86 11.65 18.16
CA ALA A 86 8.90 12.48 17.57
C ALA A 86 8.30 13.65 16.76
N PRO A 87 8.96 14.82 16.72
CA PRO A 87 8.57 15.92 15.84
C PRO A 87 8.45 15.44 14.39
N THR A 88 7.31 15.75 13.74
CA THR A 88 7.04 15.30 12.39
C THR A 88 7.15 16.44 11.38
N ARG A 89 7.90 16.25 10.31
CA ARG A 89 8.08 17.18 9.19
C ARG A 89 7.48 16.56 7.92
N LEU A 90 6.40 17.15 7.41
CA LEU A 90 5.78 16.67 6.17
C LEU A 90 6.35 17.40 4.95
N ILE A 91 6.44 16.69 3.85
CA ILE A 91 6.97 17.15 2.56
C ILE A 91 5.84 17.10 1.53
N ASP A 92 5.60 18.22 0.85
CA ASP A 92 4.58 18.29 -0.21
C ASP A 92 4.97 17.43 -1.43
N SER A 93 4.00 17.10 -2.27
CA SER A 93 4.24 16.36 -3.50
C SER A 93 5.03 17.18 -4.52
N GLY A 94 5.72 16.52 -5.44
CA GLY A 94 6.30 17.17 -6.59
C GLY A 94 5.26 17.80 -7.51
N PRO A 95 5.64 18.75 -8.39
CA PRO A 95 4.74 19.35 -9.36
C PRO A 95 4.14 18.30 -10.31
N GLY A 96 2.82 18.11 -10.26
CA GLY A 96 2.12 17.12 -11.09
C GLY A 96 2.47 15.65 -10.76
N ALA A 97 3.12 15.40 -9.62
CA ALA A 97 3.59 14.09 -9.18
C ALA A 97 2.83 13.58 -7.95
N PHE A 98 2.93 12.27 -7.73
CA PHE A 98 2.35 11.60 -6.57
C PHE A 98 3.35 11.44 -5.41
N LEU A 99 4.64 11.51 -5.70
CA LEU A 99 5.74 11.30 -4.75
C LEU A 99 6.36 12.64 -4.30
N MET A 100 7.12 12.60 -3.22
CA MET A 100 7.91 13.74 -2.75
C MET A 100 9.03 14.06 -3.77
N PRO A 101 9.32 15.33 -4.03
CA PRO A 101 10.43 15.72 -4.89
C PRO A 101 11.77 15.61 -4.13
N SER A 102 12.86 15.39 -4.87
CA SER A 102 14.20 15.19 -4.31
C SER A 102 14.73 16.40 -3.53
N ASP A 103 14.43 17.61 -3.97
CA ASP A 103 14.78 18.86 -3.28
C ASP A 103 14.04 18.99 -1.93
N GLY A 104 12.76 18.59 -1.90
CA GLY A 104 11.97 18.53 -0.67
C GLY A 104 12.51 17.49 0.31
N ILE A 105 12.91 16.33 -0.18
CA ILE A 105 13.55 15.29 0.65
C ILE A 105 14.87 15.81 1.20
N TYR A 106 15.72 16.40 0.36
CA TYR A 106 17.01 16.96 0.78
C TYR A 106 16.85 18.05 1.87
N ALA A 107 15.88 18.94 1.69
CA ALA A 107 15.61 20.03 2.65
C ALA A 107 15.08 19.52 4.00
N ALA A 108 14.39 18.38 4.01
CA ALA A 108 13.80 17.80 5.22
C ALA A 108 14.70 16.79 5.92
N THR A 109 15.78 16.33 5.28
CA THR A 109 16.65 15.27 5.78
C THR A 109 17.82 15.88 6.57
N GLU A 110 17.97 15.45 7.82
CA GLU A 110 19.08 15.79 8.72
C GLU A 110 19.74 14.51 9.24
N PRO A 111 21.03 14.55 9.65
CA PRO A 111 21.66 13.41 10.29
C PRO A 111 20.85 12.89 11.47
N GLY A 112 20.55 11.59 11.49
CA GLY A 112 19.75 10.96 12.56
C GLY A 112 18.23 11.07 12.40
N CYS A 113 17.71 11.73 11.36
CA CYS A 113 16.27 11.72 11.10
C CYS A 113 15.78 10.33 10.63
N ALA A 114 14.51 10.01 10.88
CA ALA A 114 13.82 8.90 10.25
C ALA A 114 13.01 9.43 9.05
N LEU A 115 13.28 8.91 7.85
CA LEU A 115 12.62 9.33 6.62
C LEU A 115 11.65 8.25 6.14
N VAL A 116 10.35 8.57 6.06
CA VAL A 116 9.31 7.68 5.52
C VAL A 116 9.08 8.00 4.04
N LEU A 117 9.29 7.02 3.19
CA LEU A 117 9.17 7.09 1.74
C LEU A 117 7.98 6.23 1.29
N SER A 118 6.77 6.80 1.22
CA SER A 118 5.60 6.05 0.77
C SER A 118 5.55 5.96 -0.76
N GLU A 119 5.62 4.75 -1.29
CA GLU A 119 5.45 4.43 -2.71
C GLU A 119 3.96 4.26 -3.04
N VAL A 120 3.24 5.38 -3.06
CA VAL A 120 1.81 5.38 -3.36
C VAL A 120 1.55 4.76 -4.74
N TYR A 121 0.51 3.95 -4.86
CA TYR A 121 0.18 3.17 -6.07
C TYR A 121 1.24 2.14 -6.49
N GLY A 122 2.33 1.96 -5.74
CA GLY A 122 3.50 1.18 -6.12
C GLY A 122 4.43 1.92 -7.09
N LEU A 123 4.30 3.24 -7.18
CA LEU A 123 5.28 4.11 -7.87
C LEU A 123 6.57 4.15 -7.06
N SER A 124 7.70 4.00 -7.74
CA SER A 124 9.00 3.90 -7.08
C SER A 124 9.74 5.22 -7.09
N TYR A 125 10.40 5.54 -5.98
CA TYR A 125 11.42 6.57 -6.00
C TYR A 125 12.63 6.10 -6.82
N ASP A 126 13.21 7.00 -7.60
CA ASP A 126 14.50 6.76 -8.26
C ASP A 126 15.60 6.62 -7.18
N GLN A 127 16.29 5.47 -7.19
CA GLN A 127 17.27 5.14 -6.16
C GLN A 127 18.52 6.02 -6.21
N GLU A 128 18.90 6.53 -7.39
CA GLU A 128 20.02 7.44 -7.54
C GLU A 128 19.65 8.84 -7.03
N LEU A 129 18.48 9.33 -7.41
CA LEU A 129 17.95 10.58 -6.89
C LEU A 129 17.78 10.54 -5.37
N LEU A 130 17.31 9.42 -4.80
CA LEU A 130 17.23 9.24 -3.35
C LEU A 130 18.57 9.30 -2.67
N ARG A 131 19.59 8.61 -3.19
CA ARG A 131 20.95 8.66 -2.62
C ARG A 131 21.50 10.08 -2.62
N ASN A 132 21.31 10.80 -3.73
CA ASN A 132 21.73 12.19 -3.84
C ASN A 132 20.96 13.13 -2.91
N ALA A 133 19.64 12.95 -2.80
CA ALA A 133 18.79 13.74 -1.91
C ALA A 133 19.05 13.45 -0.42
N CYS A 134 19.46 12.23 -0.08
CA CYS A 134 19.83 11.83 1.28
C CYS A 134 21.32 12.02 1.59
N GLY A 135 22.03 12.89 0.90
CA GLY A 135 23.49 13.03 0.96
C GLY A 135 24.12 13.32 2.33
N LYS A 136 23.33 13.74 3.33
CA LYS A 136 23.76 13.85 4.73
C LYS A 136 23.44 12.62 5.58
N GLY A 137 22.83 11.60 4.96
CA GLY A 137 22.46 10.33 5.58
C GLY A 137 21.36 10.46 6.65
N PRO A 138 20.08 10.16 6.36
CA PRO A 138 19.11 9.92 7.43
C PRO A 138 19.60 8.75 8.30
N GLY A 139 19.26 8.79 9.59
CA GLY A 139 19.55 7.67 10.50
C GLY A 139 18.76 6.41 10.16
N LEU A 140 17.63 6.56 9.44
CA LEU A 140 16.76 5.47 9.00
C LEU A 140 15.97 5.90 7.76
N ARG A 141 15.88 5.03 6.75
CA ARG A 141 14.94 5.17 5.62
C ARG A 141 13.90 4.04 5.67
N ILE A 142 12.63 4.41 5.77
CA ILE A 142 11.49 3.48 5.77
C ILE A 142 10.81 3.56 4.41
N LEU A 143 11.04 2.56 3.56
CA LEU A 143 10.39 2.43 2.27
C LEU A 143 9.04 1.74 2.48
N ASP A 144 7.96 2.54 2.55
CA ASP A 144 6.60 2.03 2.61
C ASP A 144 6.15 1.59 1.20
N MET A 145 6.45 0.34 0.88
CA MET A 145 6.11 -0.33 -0.36
C MET A 145 4.78 -1.12 -0.23
N ALA A 146 3.87 -0.65 0.63
CA ALA A 146 2.60 -1.33 0.89
C ALA A 146 1.69 -1.47 -0.35
N MET A 147 1.91 -0.66 -1.38
CA MET A 147 1.19 -0.68 -2.66
C MET A 147 2.01 -1.35 -3.77
N GLY A 148 3.18 -1.87 -3.47
CA GLY A 148 4.08 -2.55 -4.41
C GLY A 148 4.04 -4.06 -4.29
N ILE A 149 4.68 -4.71 -5.27
CA ILE A 149 5.01 -6.13 -5.26
C ILE A 149 6.50 -6.26 -4.96
N PRO A 150 6.92 -7.22 -4.11
CA PRO A 150 8.31 -7.46 -3.80
C PRO A 150 9.15 -7.69 -5.07
N ASP A 151 10.25 -6.94 -5.21
CA ASP A 151 11.18 -7.04 -6.33
C ASP A 151 12.61 -7.24 -5.79
N PRO A 152 13.24 -8.41 -6.05
CA PRO A 152 14.61 -8.69 -5.62
C PRO A 152 15.64 -7.70 -6.21
N GLY A 153 15.38 -7.17 -7.41
CA GLY A 153 16.26 -6.19 -8.05
C GLY A 153 16.35 -4.88 -7.27
N ARG A 154 15.33 -4.56 -6.50
CA ARG A 154 15.27 -3.37 -5.64
C ARG A 154 15.73 -3.67 -4.21
N THR A 155 15.26 -4.74 -3.60
CA THR A 155 15.55 -5.05 -2.19
C THR A 155 17.00 -5.41 -1.94
N ARG A 156 17.69 -6.00 -2.91
CA ARG A 156 19.16 -6.24 -2.84
C ARG A 156 19.99 -4.96 -2.79
N LYS A 157 19.41 -3.82 -3.18
CA LYS A 157 20.05 -2.51 -3.17
C LYS A 157 19.76 -1.68 -1.91
N LEU A 158 19.05 -2.27 -0.94
CA LEU A 158 18.82 -1.65 0.35
C LEU A 158 20.15 -1.46 1.08
N GLU A 159 20.30 -0.33 1.72
CA GLU A 159 21.42 -0.04 2.62
C GLU A 159 21.13 -0.54 4.04
N ALA A 160 22.14 -0.55 4.92
CA ALA A 160 21.96 -0.97 6.31
C ALA A 160 20.94 -0.12 7.08
N THR A 161 20.76 1.14 6.69
CA THR A 161 19.76 2.06 7.27
C THR A 161 18.38 1.95 6.65
N ASP A 162 18.13 0.97 5.76
CA ASP A 162 16.88 0.83 5.04
C ASP A 162 16.01 -0.27 5.63
N ILE A 163 14.70 0.01 5.68
CA ILE A 163 13.66 -0.99 5.92
C ILE A 163 12.66 -0.91 4.79
N ALA A 164 12.46 -2.01 4.04
CA ALA A 164 11.38 -2.10 3.06
C ALA A 164 10.18 -2.83 3.67
N LEU A 165 8.99 -2.23 3.55
CA LEU A 165 7.75 -2.72 4.15
C LEU A 165 6.72 -3.08 3.07
N PHE A 166 6.25 -4.33 3.06
CA PHE A 166 5.19 -4.80 2.15
C PHE A 166 3.93 -5.19 2.93
N SER A 167 2.76 -4.86 2.40
CA SER A 167 1.48 -5.06 3.08
C SER A 167 0.70 -6.25 2.54
N PHE A 168 0.13 -7.03 3.46
CA PHE A 168 -0.81 -8.12 3.18
C PHE A 168 -2.27 -7.74 3.47
N GLY A 169 -2.53 -6.47 3.74
CA GLY A 169 -3.86 -5.94 4.05
C GLY A 169 -4.75 -5.81 2.81
N TRP A 170 -6.01 -5.46 3.07
CA TRP A 170 -7.02 -5.26 2.04
C TRP A 170 -6.64 -4.22 0.98
N GLY A 171 -6.96 -4.50 -0.29
CA GLY A 171 -6.70 -3.60 -1.42
C GLY A 171 -5.23 -3.51 -1.82
N LYS A 172 -4.37 -4.40 -1.30
CA LYS A 172 -2.94 -4.45 -1.61
C LYS A 172 -2.66 -5.56 -2.64
N PRO A 173 -1.64 -5.38 -3.51
CA PRO A 173 -1.27 -6.42 -4.49
C PRO A 173 -0.94 -7.76 -3.83
N MET A 174 -0.26 -7.72 -2.69
CA MET A 174 0.16 -8.91 -1.92
C MET A 174 -0.86 -9.32 -0.86
N TYR A 175 -2.16 -9.08 -1.07
CA TYR A 175 -3.20 -9.40 -0.11
C TYR A 175 -3.12 -10.85 0.41
N ALA A 176 -3.02 -11.01 1.74
CA ALA A 176 -3.04 -12.29 2.44
C ALA A 176 -4.02 -12.30 3.64
N GLY A 177 -5.02 -11.41 3.61
CA GLY A 177 -6.02 -11.25 4.65
C GLY A 177 -5.60 -10.29 5.76
N TRP A 178 -4.38 -10.40 6.28
CA TRP A 178 -3.87 -9.60 7.38
C TRP A 178 -2.34 -9.55 7.40
N GLY A 179 -1.77 -8.45 7.96
CA GLY A 179 -0.35 -8.37 8.26
C GLY A 179 0.47 -7.57 7.26
N GLY A 180 1.75 -7.76 7.35
CA GLY A 180 2.80 -7.22 6.49
C GLY A 180 4.12 -7.92 6.74
N ILE A 181 5.16 -7.49 6.02
CA ILE A 181 6.52 -7.97 6.20
C ILE A 181 7.50 -6.81 6.07
N ALA A 182 8.51 -6.81 6.94
CA ALA A 182 9.64 -5.91 6.88
C ALA A 182 10.89 -6.66 6.41
N CYS A 183 11.69 -6.02 5.56
CA CYS A 183 12.93 -6.55 4.99
C CYS A 183 14.10 -5.66 5.36
N PHE A 184 15.22 -6.27 5.78
CA PHE A 184 16.38 -5.59 6.36
C PHE A 184 17.69 -6.11 5.78
N GLN A 185 18.65 -5.20 5.56
CA GLN A 185 20.05 -5.56 5.35
C GLN A 185 20.86 -5.55 6.67
N ASP A 186 20.41 -4.80 7.67
CA ASP A 186 21.00 -4.79 9.00
C ASP A 186 20.26 -5.75 9.94
N SER A 187 20.97 -6.76 10.42
CA SER A 187 20.43 -7.76 11.35
C SER A 187 20.18 -7.19 12.73
N GLU A 188 20.96 -6.22 13.22
CA GLU A 188 20.74 -5.60 14.53
C GLU A 188 19.51 -4.72 14.54
N LEU A 189 19.30 -3.96 13.46
CA LEU A 189 18.08 -3.17 13.29
C LEU A 189 16.85 -4.10 13.25
N ALA A 190 16.94 -5.21 12.52
CA ALA A 190 15.87 -6.21 12.48
C ALA A 190 15.58 -6.78 13.87
N ASP A 191 16.61 -7.05 14.68
CA ASP A 191 16.45 -7.59 16.03
C ASP A 191 15.79 -6.57 16.97
N ARG A 192 16.16 -5.29 16.91
CA ARG A 192 15.47 -4.22 17.67
C ARG A 192 13.99 -4.11 17.30
N VAL A 193 13.68 -4.14 16.00
CA VAL A 193 12.27 -4.11 15.54
C VAL A 193 11.50 -5.36 15.98
N ARG A 194 12.14 -6.53 15.95
CA ARG A 194 11.57 -7.79 16.43
C ARG A 194 11.22 -7.72 17.92
N ASP A 195 12.14 -7.22 18.74
CA ASP A 195 11.93 -7.14 20.20
C ASP A 195 10.73 -6.23 20.53
N ILE A 196 10.57 -5.10 19.84
CA ILE A 196 9.40 -4.23 19.97
C ILE A 196 8.13 -4.96 19.51
N ARG A 197 8.17 -5.64 18.35
CA ARG A 197 7.04 -6.41 17.83
C ARG A 197 6.58 -7.46 18.82
N ASP A 198 7.51 -8.23 19.38
CA ASP A 198 7.21 -9.36 20.25
C ASP A 198 6.65 -8.92 21.61
N GLN A 199 7.06 -7.73 22.11
CA GLN A 199 6.47 -7.11 23.29
C GLN A 199 5.04 -6.64 23.05
N TRP A 200 4.70 -6.21 21.85
CA TRP A 200 3.39 -5.62 21.57
C TRP A 200 2.38 -6.60 20.98
N THR A 201 2.86 -7.65 20.32
CA THR A 201 1.98 -8.58 19.64
C THR A 201 1.24 -9.45 20.67
N VAL A 202 -0.10 -9.41 20.64
CA VAL A 202 -0.93 -10.25 21.48
C VAL A 202 -0.83 -11.73 21.07
N PRO A 203 -1.05 -12.68 22.00
CA PRO A 203 -1.06 -14.09 21.66
C PRO A 203 -2.10 -14.44 20.61
N GLU A 204 -1.75 -15.38 19.72
CA GLU A 204 -2.67 -15.91 18.74
C GLU A 204 -3.74 -16.78 19.42
N THR A 205 -5.03 -16.41 19.26
CA THR A 205 -6.17 -17.13 19.82
C THR A 205 -7.01 -17.79 18.75
N PHE A 206 -7.83 -18.79 19.11
CA PHE A 206 -8.81 -19.39 18.21
C PHE A 206 -9.79 -18.35 17.64
N GLY A 207 -10.26 -17.44 18.50
CA GLY A 207 -11.15 -16.34 18.05
C GLY A 207 -10.50 -15.44 17.00
N LEU A 208 -9.20 -15.19 17.12
CA LEU A 208 -8.45 -14.43 16.12
C LEU A 208 -8.34 -15.19 14.79
N ARG A 209 -8.03 -16.51 14.84
CA ARG A 209 -7.99 -17.36 13.64
C ARG A 209 -9.33 -17.38 12.92
N PHE A 210 -10.43 -17.57 13.66
CA PHE A 210 -11.78 -17.57 13.12
C PHE A 210 -12.13 -16.23 12.47
N ARG A 211 -11.83 -15.11 13.14
CA ARG A 211 -12.09 -13.76 12.61
C ARG A 211 -11.30 -13.49 11.32
N HIS A 212 -10.01 -13.84 11.27
CA HIS A 212 -9.19 -13.65 10.07
C HIS A 212 -9.64 -14.57 8.93
N GLY A 213 -10.01 -15.83 9.23
CA GLY A 213 -10.55 -16.76 8.26
C GLY A 213 -11.85 -16.28 7.64
N ASN A 214 -12.81 -15.87 8.46
CA ASN A 214 -14.09 -15.30 8.00
C ASN A 214 -13.87 -14.02 7.19
N SER A 215 -13.01 -13.12 7.65
CA SER A 215 -12.69 -11.90 6.92
C SER A 215 -12.11 -12.21 5.54
N ALA A 216 -11.15 -13.12 5.46
CA ALA A 216 -10.55 -13.53 4.19
C ALA A 216 -11.58 -14.16 3.24
N LEU A 217 -12.46 -15.02 3.75
CA LEU A 217 -13.53 -15.67 2.96
C LEU A 217 -14.52 -14.64 2.42
N ILE A 218 -15.05 -13.76 3.29
CA ILE A 218 -16.00 -12.72 2.90
C ILE A 218 -15.37 -11.79 1.84
N GLN A 219 -14.13 -11.35 2.06
CA GLN A 219 -13.43 -10.47 1.14
C GLN A 219 -13.15 -11.15 -0.21
N THR A 220 -12.78 -12.44 -0.20
CA THR A 220 -12.58 -13.20 -1.44
C THR A 220 -13.90 -13.35 -2.20
N ALA A 221 -14.99 -13.68 -1.52
CA ALA A 221 -16.32 -13.79 -2.12
C ALA A 221 -16.81 -12.42 -2.68
N MET A 222 -16.63 -11.33 -1.92
CA MET A 222 -17.00 -9.99 -2.37
C MET A 222 -16.26 -9.54 -3.63
N ASN A 223 -15.03 -9.99 -3.80
CA ASN A 223 -14.20 -9.63 -4.96
C ASN A 223 -14.28 -10.66 -6.09
N HIS A 224 -15.05 -11.73 -5.91
CA HIS A 224 -15.32 -12.65 -7.00
C HIS A 224 -16.08 -11.93 -8.11
N ARG A 225 -15.61 -12.07 -9.34
CA ARG A 225 -16.08 -11.29 -10.51
C ARG A 225 -17.59 -11.33 -10.69
N SER A 226 -18.22 -12.49 -10.48
CA SER A 226 -19.68 -12.66 -10.61
C SER A 226 -20.48 -11.97 -9.53
N LEU A 227 -19.89 -11.73 -8.34
CA LEU A 227 -20.56 -11.13 -7.20
C LEU A 227 -20.19 -9.66 -7.01
N TYR A 228 -19.14 -9.18 -7.68
CA TYR A 228 -18.54 -7.88 -7.44
C TYR A 228 -19.56 -6.73 -7.61
N GLY A 229 -20.34 -6.75 -8.68
CA GLY A 229 -21.35 -5.71 -8.92
C GLY A 229 -22.39 -5.61 -7.81
N LEU A 230 -22.82 -6.76 -7.27
CA LEU A 230 -23.78 -6.80 -6.16
C LEU A 230 -23.12 -6.43 -4.83
N SER A 231 -21.97 -7.02 -4.51
CA SER A 231 -21.27 -6.80 -3.23
C SER A 231 -20.71 -5.38 -3.06
N HIS A 232 -20.47 -4.67 -4.16
CA HIS A 232 -19.99 -3.28 -4.18
C HIS A 232 -21.09 -2.26 -4.50
N GLU A 233 -22.35 -2.68 -4.48
CA GLU A 233 -23.47 -1.76 -4.40
C GLU A 233 -23.30 -0.94 -3.10
N PRO A 234 -23.39 0.42 -3.12
CA PRO A 234 -22.94 1.28 -2.01
C PRO A 234 -23.56 0.96 -0.64
N HIS A 235 -24.80 0.50 -0.61
CA HIS A 235 -25.45 0.14 0.66
C HIS A 235 -24.94 -1.20 1.20
N LEU A 236 -24.93 -2.24 0.37
CA LEU A 236 -24.49 -3.58 0.74
C LEU A 236 -22.98 -3.61 1.05
N TYR A 237 -22.19 -2.86 0.28
CA TYR A 237 -20.74 -2.71 0.51
C TYR A 237 -20.44 -2.15 1.90
N ARG A 238 -21.16 -1.12 2.36
CA ARG A 238 -20.96 -0.56 3.71
C ARG A 238 -21.22 -1.60 4.80
N VAL A 239 -22.28 -2.39 4.66
CA VAL A 239 -22.62 -3.44 5.64
C VAL A 239 -21.56 -4.54 5.64
N LEU A 240 -21.24 -5.10 4.48
CA LEU A 240 -20.28 -6.20 4.34
C LEU A 240 -18.88 -5.78 4.79
N ARG A 241 -18.47 -4.55 4.47
CA ARG A 241 -17.15 -4.03 4.86
C ARG A 241 -17.01 -3.85 6.36
N LYS A 242 -18.05 -3.37 7.06
CA LYS A 242 -18.02 -3.29 8.53
C LYS A 242 -17.81 -4.66 9.17
N THR A 243 -18.42 -5.71 8.60
CA THR A 243 -18.29 -7.08 9.09
C THR A 243 -16.91 -7.66 8.77
N ALA A 244 -16.37 -7.42 7.56
CA ALA A 244 -15.14 -8.03 7.09
C ALA A 244 -13.86 -7.29 7.55
N SER A 245 -13.91 -5.98 7.74
CA SER A 245 -12.75 -5.18 8.12
C SER A 245 -13.15 -3.90 8.88
N PRO A 246 -13.54 -4.01 10.14
CA PRO A 246 -14.00 -2.87 10.93
C PRO A 246 -12.94 -1.77 11.12
N SER A 247 -11.68 -2.08 10.87
CA SER A 247 -10.54 -1.17 11.14
C SER A 247 -10.19 -0.24 9.99
N HIS A 248 -10.70 -0.44 8.77
CA HIS A 248 -10.24 0.34 7.60
C HIS A 248 -10.79 1.78 7.57
N GLU A 249 -12.00 2.01 8.09
CA GLU A 249 -12.57 3.36 8.20
C GLU A 249 -12.02 4.16 9.38
N GLN A 250 -11.60 3.47 10.44
CA GLN A 250 -10.99 4.12 11.61
C GLN A 250 -9.56 4.61 11.34
N GLY A 251 -8.88 4.07 10.33
CA GLY A 251 -7.50 4.42 9.98
C GLY A 251 -7.30 5.87 9.52
N CYS A 252 -8.34 6.51 8.97
CA CYS A 252 -8.27 7.89 8.50
C CYS A 252 -8.77 8.93 9.53
N GLN A 253 -9.37 8.47 10.63
CA GLN A 253 -9.96 9.32 11.68
C GLN A 253 -9.41 9.01 13.08
N LEU A 254 -8.29 8.28 13.18
CA LEU A 254 -7.70 7.95 14.48
C LEU A 254 -7.38 9.23 15.25
N LYS A 255 -8.17 9.50 16.28
CA LYS A 255 -7.72 10.35 17.37
C LYS A 255 -6.45 9.69 17.93
N ILE A 256 -5.36 10.43 17.99
CA ILE A 256 -4.12 10.00 18.63
C ILE A 256 -4.47 9.83 20.12
N SER A 257 -4.85 8.60 20.50
CA SER A 257 -4.96 8.21 21.89
C SER A 257 -3.60 7.64 22.30
N GLY A 258 -3.17 7.85 23.51
CA GLY A 258 -1.85 7.37 24.00
C GLY A 258 -1.69 5.84 24.04
N SER A 259 -2.63 5.07 23.46
CA SER A 259 -2.58 3.62 23.34
C SER A 259 -2.57 3.18 21.88
N LEU A 260 -1.83 2.11 21.57
CA LEU A 260 -1.81 1.51 20.24
C LEU A 260 -3.19 0.96 19.87
N PRO A 261 -3.67 1.19 18.65
CA PRO A 261 -4.90 0.57 18.19
C PRO A 261 -4.79 -0.98 18.24
N PRO A 262 -5.82 -1.71 18.71
CA PRO A 262 -5.77 -3.17 18.86
C PRO A 262 -5.36 -3.93 17.59
N GLN A 263 -5.70 -3.39 16.42
CA GLN A 263 -5.31 -3.96 15.13
C GLN A 263 -3.79 -3.85 14.84
N TRP A 264 -3.04 -3.04 15.57
CA TRP A 264 -1.59 -2.91 15.40
C TRP A 264 -0.81 -3.98 16.19
N THR A 265 -1.49 -4.67 17.09
CA THR A 265 -0.92 -5.72 17.93
C THR A 265 -1.38 -7.12 17.54
N SER A 266 -2.31 -7.24 16.57
CA SER A 266 -2.87 -8.52 16.12
C SER A 266 -1.89 -9.28 15.23
N PRO A 267 -1.43 -10.49 15.58
CA PRO A 267 -0.48 -11.26 14.78
C PRO A 267 -1.11 -11.78 13.49
N MET A 268 -0.27 -12.16 12.53
CA MET A 268 -0.69 -12.96 11.38
C MET A 268 -1.02 -14.38 11.84
N THR A 269 -2.19 -14.89 11.43
CA THR A 269 -2.59 -16.28 11.68
C THR A 269 -1.92 -17.24 10.68
N PRO A 270 -1.96 -18.57 10.89
CA PRO A 270 -1.41 -19.54 9.95
C PRO A 270 -1.97 -19.39 8.53
N LEU A 271 -3.26 -19.10 8.40
CA LEU A 271 -3.86 -18.81 7.08
C LEU A 271 -3.17 -17.62 6.39
N ASN A 272 -2.99 -16.51 7.11
CA ASN A 272 -2.35 -15.32 6.52
C ASN A 272 -0.90 -15.59 6.12
N ARG A 273 -0.16 -16.36 6.93
CA ARG A 273 1.23 -16.75 6.64
C ARG A 273 1.32 -17.63 5.39
N GLN A 274 0.42 -18.60 5.24
CA GLN A 274 0.37 -19.46 4.06
C GLN A 274 -0.03 -18.70 2.78
N LEU A 275 -1.01 -17.79 2.87
CA LEU A 275 -1.37 -16.92 1.76
C LEU A 275 -0.21 -15.98 1.38
N ALA A 276 0.55 -15.48 2.35
CA ALA A 276 1.75 -14.70 2.07
C ALA A 276 2.81 -15.51 1.29
N LEU A 277 3.03 -16.78 1.64
CA LEU A 277 3.90 -17.68 0.86
C LEU A 277 3.37 -17.96 -0.55
N TYR A 278 2.06 -18.14 -0.67
CA TYR A 278 1.43 -18.30 -1.99
C TYR A 278 1.70 -17.08 -2.87
N ASN A 279 1.47 -15.89 -2.33
CA ASN A 279 1.68 -14.63 -3.05
C ASN A 279 3.15 -14.44 -3.46
N LEU A 280 4.10 -14.78 -2.58
CA LEU A 280 5.53 -14.70 -2.91
C LEU A 280 5.88 -15.53 -4.13
N ARG A 281 5.35 -16.75 -4.22
CA ARG A 281 5.61 -17.67 -5.34
C ARG A 281 5.04 -17.18 -6.69
N HIS A 282 3.98 -16.38 -6.66
CA HIS A 282 3.29 -15.86 -7.84
C HIS A 282 3.59 -14.38 -8.11
N SER A 283 4.40 -13.73 -7.26
CA SER A 283 4.65 -12.29 -7.31
C SER A 283 5.24 -11.81 -8.63
N ALA A 284 6.18 -12.56 -9.21
CA ALA A 284 6.81 -12.19 -10.48
C ALA A 284 5.80 -12.21 -11.65
N GLN A 285 4.91 -13.21 -11.67
CA GLN A 285 3.86 -13.30 -12.70
C GLN A 285 2.85 -12.15 -12.56
N ASP A 286 2.39 -11.86 -11.33
CA ASP A 286 1.47 -10.75 -11.06
C ASP A 286 2.10 -9.40 -11.40
N ALA A 287 3.37 -9.20 -11.04
CA ALA A 287 4.11 -7.99 -11.39
C ALA A 287 4.24 -7.78 -12.92
N GLY A 288 4.53 -8.84 -13.66
CA GLY A 288 4.60 -8.80 -15.13
C GLY A 288 3.27 -8.42 -15.77
N LEU A 289 2.17 -9.05 -15.31
CA LEU A 289 0.83 -8.73 -15.80
C LEU A 289 0.45 -7.26 -15.52
N ARG A 290 0.65 -6.78 -14.29
CA ARG A 290 0.34 -5.40 -13.90
C ARG A 290 1.18 -4.39 -14.68
N ARG A 291 2.43 -4.72 -14.97
CA ARG A 291 3.28 -3.90 -15.83
C ARG A 291 2.68 -3.76 -17.22
N SER A 292 2.31 -4.87 -17.89
CA SER A 292 1.69 -4.83 -19.22
C SER A 292 0.36 -4.06 -19.23
N GLN A 293 -0.44 -4.19 -18.17
CA GLN A 293 -1.66 -3.41 -18.00
C GLN A 293 -1.38 -1.91 -17.85
N ALA A 294 -0.39 -1.55 -17.02
CA ALA A 294 0.00 -0.16 -16.80
C ALA A 294 0.61 0.49 -18.06
N GLU A 295 1.37 -0.25 -18.85
CA GLU A 295 1.89 0.20 -20.16
C GLU A 295 0.75 0.56 -21.13
N ILE A 296 -0.31 -0.26 -21.18
CA ILE A 296 -1.49 0.05 -22.02
C ILE A 296 -2.17 1.34 -21.54
N TYR A 297 -2.41 1.49 -20.24
CA TYR A 297 -2.99 2.72 -19.72
C TYR A 297 -2.10 3.94 -19.99
N SER A 298 -0.78 3.82 -19.77
CA SER A 298 0.18 4.90 -20.04
C SER A 298 0.11 5.34 -21.49
N GLY A 299 0.24 4.41 -22.44
CA GLY A 299 0.22 4.73 -23.86
C GLY A 299 -1.12 5.31 -24.32
N LEU A 300 -2.24 4.70 -23.91
CA LEU A 300 -3.56 5.13 -24.38
C LEU A 300 -4.09 6.41 -23.71
N LEU A 301 -3.69 6.71 -22.48
CA LEU A 301 -4.26 7.80 -21.70
C LEU A 301 -3.28 8.92 -21.41
N VAL A 302 -2.07 8.62 -20.96
CA VAL A 302 -1.10 9.63 -20.50
C VAL A 302 -0.25 10.14 -21.66
N GLU A 303 0.41 9.25 -22.38
CA GLU A 303 1.27 9.63 -23.52
C GLU A 303 0.46 10.19 -24.70
N SER A 304 -0.80 9.78 -24.85
CA SER A 304 -1.72 10.40 -25.82
C SER A 304 -2.19 11.80 -25.41
N GLY A 305 -1.85 12.27 -24.21
CA GLY A 305 -2.26 13.58 -23.68
C GLY A 305 -3.72 13.67 -23.22
N ALA A 306 -4.47 12.54 -23.19
CA ALA A 306 -5.87 12.55 -22.79
C ALA A 306 -6.06 12.91 -21.31
N VAL A 307 -5.15 12.44 -20.43
CA VAL A 307 -5.13 12.75 -18.98
C VAL A 307 -3.71 12.92 -18.48
N ARG A 308 -3.55 13.54 -17.30
CA ARG A 308 -2.30 13.52 -16.55
C ARG A 308 -2.22 12.26 -15.69
N GLY A 309 -1.03 11.69 -15.54
CA GLY A 309 -0.79 10.49 -14.75
C GLY A 309 0.69 10.12 -14.71
N PRO A 310 1.05 8.93 -14.21
CA PRO A 310 2.42 8.44 -14.25
C PRO A 310 2.86 8.22 -15.70
N GLY A 311 4.09 8.61 -16.01
CA GLY A 311 4.71 8.32 -17.31
C GLY A 311 5.10 6.85 -17.46
N SER A 312 5.56 6.47 -18.67
CA SER A 312 5.97 5.09 -18.98
C SER A 312 7.16 4.57 -18.15
N LYS A 313 7.96 5.47 -17.57
CA LYS A 313 9.07 5.12 -16.69
C LYS A 313 8.65 4.82 -15.26
N GLU A 314 7.46 5.27 -14.84
CA GLU A 314 6.95 5.17 -13.48
C GLU A 314 5.64 4.35 -13.48
N LEU A 315 5.75 3.05 -13.72
CA LEU A 315 4.56 2.18 -13.83
C LEU A 315 4.04 1.78 -12.45
N PRO A 316 2.78 2.12 -12.13
CA PRO A 316 2.16 1.74 -10.87
C PRO A 316 1.89 0.24 -10.82
N GLN A 317 1.87 -0.33 -9.60
CA GLN A 317 1.69 -1.77 -9.38
C GLN A 317 0.34 -2.14 -8.74
N SER A 318 -0.31 -1.22 -8.05
CA SER A 318 -1.58 -1.54 -7.38
C SER A 318 -2.81 -1.09 -8.17
N HIS A 319 -2.83 0.16 -8.55
CA HIS A 319 -3.89 0.83 -9.31
C HIS A 319 -3.24 1.85 -10.24
N PHE A 320 -3.84 2.11 -11.39
CA PHE A 320 -3.33 3.14 -12.29
C PHE A 320 -3.96 4.50 -11.96
N PRO A 321 -3.23 5.44 -11.35
CA PRO A 321 -3.77 6.75 -11.00
C PRO A 321 -3.78 7.68 -12.22
N ILE A 322 -4.88 8.39 -12.42
CA ILE A 322 -4.97 9.51 -13.36
C ILE A 322 -5.49 10.75 -12.65
N LEU A 323 -5.12 11.93 -13.12
CA LEU A 323 -5.51 13.21 -12.55
C LEU A 323 -6.49 13.91 -13.49
N LEU A 324 -7.65 14.24 -12.96
CA LEU A 324 -8.71 14.99 -13.63
C LEU A 324 -9.02 16.26 -12.84
N PRO A 325 -9.50 17.33 -13.52
CA PRO A 325 -9.99 18.51 -12.78
C PRO A 325 -10.99 18.10 -11.71
N SER A 326 -10.91 18.67 -10.50
CA SER A 326 -11.74 18.29 -9.36
C SER A 326 -13.25 18.37 -9.65
N ALA A 327 -13.67 19.31 -10.49
CA ALA A 327 -15.07 19.47 -10.93
C ALA A 327 -15.58 18.30 -11.79
N VAL A 328 -14.68 17.53 -12.40
CA VAL A 328 -14.97 16.41 -13.32
C VAL A 328 -14.76 15.06 -12.65
N ARG A 329 -13.84 14.97 -11.70
CA ARG A 329 -13.39 13.72 -11.07
C ARG A 329 -14.53 12.82 -10.60
N ASP A 330 -15.43 13.33 -9.78
CA ASP A 330 -16.51 12.53 -9.21
C ASP A 330 -17.55 12.13 -10.28
N LYS A 331 -17.85 13.02 -11.22
CA LYS A 331 -18.68 12.72 -12.38
C LYS A 331 -18.10 11.62 -13.26
N MET A 332 -16.78 11.58 -13.42
CA MET A 332 -16.11 10.51 -14.15
C MET A 332 -16.20 9.18 -13.41
N CYS A 333 -16.06 9.16 -12.09
CA CYS A 333 -16.29 7.95 -11.30
C CYS A 333 -17.70 7.41 -11.50
N ASP A 334 -18.71 8.25 -11.45
CA ASP A 334 -20.12 7.88 -11.68
C ASP A 334 -20.34 7.40 -13.13
N TYR A 335 -19.78 8.09 -14.11
CA TYR A 335 -19.83 7.72 -15.53
C TYR A 335 -19.26 6.31 -15.78
N LEU A 336 -18.09 6.00 -15.22
CA LEU A 336 -17.43 4.70 -15.34
C LEU A 336 -18.19 3.62 -14.60
N ARG A 337 -18.67 3.91 -13.38
CA ARG A 337 -19.49 2.98 -12.59
C ARG A 337 -20.78 2.61 -13.32
N GLY A 338 -21.46 3.56 -13.94
CA GLY A 338 -22.64 3.32 -14.77
C GLY A 338 -22.38 2.41 -15.98
N ARG A 339 -21.10 2.23 -16.36
CA ARG A 339 -20.65 1.33 -17.42
C ARG A 339 -19.99 0.06 -16.93
N GLY A 340 -20.17 -0.26 -15.65
CA GLY A 340 -19.69 -1.48 -15.06
C GLY A 340 -18.19 -1.48 -14.75
N ILE A 341 -17.58 -0.31 -14.57
CA ILE A 341 -16.16 -0.15 -14.20
C ILE A 341 -16.09 0.51 -12.84
N ASP A 342 -15.56 -0.20 -11.83
CA ASP A 342 -15.34 0.37 -10.51
C ASP A 342 -14.00 1.13 -10.47
N THR A 343 -14.04 2.34 -9.91
CA THR A 343 -12.88 3.22 -9.73
C THR A 343 -12.81 3.70 -8.29
N GLY A 344 -11.72 4.33 -7.90
CA GLY A 344 -11.55 4.82 -6.55
C GLY A 344 -10.85 6.16 -6.47
N THR A 345 -11.04 6.83 -5.34
CA THR A 345 -10.29 8.01 -4.94
C THR A 345 -9.47 7.63 -3.70
N LEU A 346 -8.25 7.12 -3.92
CA LEU A 346 -7.37 6.71 -2.84
C LEU A 346 -6.62 7.91 -2.25
N PHE A 347 -6.30 7.81 -0.97
CA PHE A 347 -5.54 8.82 -0.23
C PHE A 347 -6.21 10.21 -0.21
N PRO A 348 -7.39 10.32 0.43
CA PRO A 348 -7.99 11.62 0.65
C PRO A 348 -7.03 12.51 1.46
N PHE A 349 -7.03 13.81 1.18
CA PHE A 349 -6.22 14.75 1.96
C PHE A 349 -6.67 14.73 3.42
N PRO A 350 -5.74 14.54 4.39
CA PRO A 350 -6.11 14.35 5.79
C PRO A 350 -6.81 15.57 6.37
N ALA A 351 -7.93 15.34 7.07
CA ALA A 351 -8.56 16.38 7.88
C ALA A 351 -7.60 16.79 9.01
N GLY A 352 -7.27 18.05 9.09
CA GLY A 352 -6.33 18.58 10.08
C GLY A 352 -4.96 18.97 9.51
N LEU A 353 -4.64 18.62 8.28
CA LEU A 353 -3.51 19.21 7.57
C LEU A 353 -3.95 20.49 6.84
N SER A 354 -3.08 21.51 6.88
CA SER A 354 -3.31 22.76 6.15
C SER A 354 -3.12 22.56 4.65
N ARG A 355 -4.14 22.88 3.86
CA ARG A 355 -4.08 22.87 2.39
C ARG A 355 -3.12 23.92 1.85
N ASP A 356 -2.94 25.03 2.56
CA ASP A 356 -2.04 26.11 2.17
C ASP A 356 -0.57 25.73 2.36
N LEU A 357 -0.27 24.89 3.37
CA LEU A 357 1.09 24.37 3.59
C LEU A 357 1.46 23.24 2.61
N TYR A 358 0.46 22.47 2.15
CA TYR A 358 0.66 21.32 1.25
C TYR A 358 -0.28 21.39 0.04
N PRO A 359 -0.18 22.45 -0.78
CA PRO A 359 -1.15 22.72 -1.85
C PRO A 359 -1.12 21.66 -2.95
N ARG A 360 0.04 21.06 -3.25
CA ARG A 360 0.16 20.04 -4.29
C ARG A 360 -0.43 18.70 -3.84
N ALA A 361 -0.16 18.28 -2.62
CA ALA A 361 -0.77 17.10 -2.01
C ALA A 361 -2.29 17.23 -1.94
N ALA A 362 -2.80 18.40 -1.52
CA ALA A 362 -4.24 18.69 -1.48
C ALA A 362 -4.87 18.65 -2.87
N LYS A 363 -4.20 19.21 -3.88
CA LYS A 363 -4.64 19.20 -5.27
C LYS A 363 -4.68 17.77 -5.81
N THR A 364 -3.59 17.00 -5.66
CA THR A 364 -3.51 15.61 -6.11
C THR A 364 -4.63 14.77 -5.49
N ALA A 365 -4.88 14.90 -4.19
CA ALA A 365 -5.98 14.21 -3.51
C ALA A 365 -7.37 14.62 -4.04
N GLY A 366 -7.53 15.85 -4.49
CA GLY A 366 -8.76 16.35 -5.09
C GLY A 366 -8.99 15.94 -6.56
N GLU A 367 -7.93 15.62 -7.28
CA GLU A 367 -7.96 15.34 -8.73
C GLU A 367 -7.81 13.86 -9.09
N VAL A 368 -7.29 13.02 -8.19
CA VAL A 368 -6.97 11.63 -8.52
C VAL A 368 -8.22 10.75 -8.62
N ILE A 369 -8.26 9.90 -9.65
CA ILE A 369 -9.01 8.65 -9.68
C ILE A 369 -8.06 7.50 -9.99
N THR A 370 -8.43 6.28 -9.58
CA THR A 370 -7.63 5.09 -9.81
C THR A 370 -8.36 4.11 -10.70
N LEU A 371 -7.70 3.69 -11.77
CA LEU A 371 -8.17 2.66 -12.67
C LEU A 371 -7.71 1.28 -12.19
N PRO A 372 -8.47 0.23 -12.51
CA PRO A 372 -8.20 -1.12 -12.02
C PRO A 372 -6.95 -1.73 -12.64
N LEU A 373 -6.12 -2.40 -11.81
CA LEU A 373 -4.99 -3.24 -12.19
C LEU A 373 -5.03 -4.57 -11.43
N GLY A 374 -4.59 -5.64 -12.07
CA GLY A 374 -4.30 -6.91 -11.40
C GLY A 374 -4.86 -8.15 -12.08
N PRO A 375 -4.70 -9.34 -11.46
CA PRO A 375 -4.88 -10.63 -12.11
C PRO A 375 -6.33 -10.95 -12.53
N SER A 376 -7.33 -10.30 -11.98
CA SER A 376 -8.73 -10.49 -12.39
C SER A 376 -9.15 -9.68 -13.63
N ILE A 377 -8.22 -8.93 -14.24
CA ILE A 377 -8.50 -7.99 -15.35
C ILE A 377 -7.67 -8.38 -16.55
N THR A 378 -8.31 -8.53 -17.72
CA THR A 378 -7.62 -8.87 -18.98
C THR A 378 -7.03 -7.62 -19.63
N LEU A 379 -6.06 -7.79 -20.55
CA LEU A 379 -5.49 -6.70 -21.31
C LEU A 379 -6.53 -6.00 -22.20
N ASP A 380 -7.51 -6.77 -22.72
CA ASP A 380 -8.61 -6.19 -23.53
C ASP A 380 -9.56 -5.35 -22.68
N GLU A 381 -9.79 -5.74 -21.43
CA GLU A 381 -10.55 -4.91 -20.49
C GLU A 381 -9.82 -3.62 -20.15
N VAL A 382 -8.48 -3.65 -20.02
CA VAL A 382 -7.68 -2.43 -19.83
C VAL A 382 -7.83 -1.49 -21.03
N ARG A 383 -7.79 -2.00 -22.27
CA ARG A 383 -8.06 -1.21 -23.49
C ARG A 383 -9.47 -0.63 -23.48
N MET A 384 -10.47 -1.47 -23.14
CA MET A 384 -11.87 -1.02 -23.05
C MET A 384 -12.05 0.06 -21.99
N VAL A 385 -11.46 -0.09 -20.78
CA VAL A 385 -11.48 0.95 -19.74
C VAL A 385 -10.85 2.26 -20.25
N SER A 386 -9.72 2.18 -20.97
CA SER A 386 -9.07 3.36 -21.55
C SER A 386 -9.98 4.10 -22.54
N HIS A 387 -10.67 3.36 -23.41
CA HIS A 387 -11.65 3.96 -24.34
C HIS A 387 -12.81 4.59 -23.57
N ARG A 388 -13.34 3.94 -22.53
CA ARG A 388 -14.43 4.50 -21.70
C ARG A 388 -14.01 5.77 -20.94
N VAL A 389 -12.75 5.88 -20.54
CA VAL A 389 -12.22 7.14 -19.97
C VAL A 389 -12.24 8.24 -21.01
N LYS A 390 -11.78 7.99 -22.24
CA LYS A 390 -11.82 8.97 -23.34
C LYS A 390 -13.24 9.40 -23.70
N ASP A 391 -14.16 8.43 -23.86
CA ASP A 391 -15.59 8.71 -24.10
C ASP A 391 -16.17 9.58 -22.97
N GLY A 392 -15.79 9.29 -21.72
CA GLY A 392 -16.23 10.06 -20.56
C GLY A 392 -15.73 11.50 -20.56
N LEU A 393 -14.47 11.73 -20.94
CA LEU A 393 -13.91 13.08 -21.07
C LEU A 393 -14.70 13.89 -22.10
N GLN A 394 -14.97 13.31 -23.29
CA GLN A 394 -15.79 13.97 -24.32
C GLN A 394 -17.22 14.26 -23.81
N ALA A 395 -17.85 13.29 -23.15
CA ALA A 395 -19.21 13.46 -22.63
C ALA A 395 -19.31 14.49 -21.49
N LEU A 396 -18.23 14.74 -20.76
CA LEU A 396 -18.14 15.70 -19.65
C LEU A 396 -17.55 17.05 -20.08
N GLY A 397 -17.21 17.22 -21.37
CA GLY A 397 -16.74 18.48 -21.93
C GLY A 397 -15.29 18.82 -21.57
N CYS A 398 -14.43 17.80 -21.47
CA CYS A 398 -13.00 17.95 -21.14
C CYS A 398 -12.11 17.59 -22.31
#